data_dac1b3b4e46e5b0b6c3785afe27f780d
#
_entry.id   dac1b3b4e46e5b0b6c3785afe27f780d
#
_cell.length_a   1.000
_cell.length_b   1.000
_cell.length_c   1.000
_cell.angle_alpha   90.00
_cell.angle_beta   90.00
_cell.angle_gamma   90.00
#
_symmetry.space_group_name_H-M   'P 1'
#
loop_
_entity.id
_entity.type
_entity.pdbx_description
1 polymer ?
#
loop_
_entity_poly.entity_id
_entity_poly.type
_entity_poly.pdbx_seq_one_letter_code
_entity_poly.pdbx_strand_id
1 'polypeptide(L)'
;VYYESFDFEGKNIVLESRAFELNDSQYIEETYFTSGPLGGTCLTLSGPSNNNGTIRGISFRGGSEPSGGGIEILNCSPTLKDLIIEDNSADIGGGIYLSGSDAIIEDVIIRNNGASFGGGLYVTNGSPSIDGAIIDNNIAYWGGGIYFENAEPVVKHSILRRNEAFIEGAGLYQSSGSGSIEWTAFEHNHGYDYGGGIVSHQATLELNQTTFAGNISGFGSVMALYSSVVTIKNSIFWSNEGPIVYSPESSGVTYLEANYSDIEGGQELFSQFSNIIFSTEGGIINQDPGFCFSYDSTYSLQETSICQVASDTAGVIGAYQTTCQQLGLDNGNELKNYTILQNYPNPFNPVTEITYTLEEYGEFALHIYDIRGNLVKKLKMGRGSPGSYKLVWNSKDESGKKVTSGVYICQLKTNHKIHNNRMLLLK
;
A
#
# COMPACT_ATOMS: atom_id res chain seq x y z
N VAL A 1 -0.73 26.03 -0.72
CA VAL A 1 0.04 25.41 -1.81
C VAL A 1 1.41 26.05 -1.85
N TYR A 2 2.46 25.24 -1.76
CA TYR A 2 3.85 25.69 -1.85
C TYR A 2 4.47 25.08 -3.10
N TYR A 3 5.16 25.89 -3.90
CA TYR A 3 5.77 25.51 -5.19
C TYR A 3 7.31 25.60 -5.13
N GLU A 4 7.93 25.22 -4.02
CA GLU A 4 9.35 25.35 -3.83
C GLU A 4 9.91 24.02 -3.32
N SER A 5 11.07 23.62 -3.81
CA SER A 5 11.87 22.57 -3.20
C SER A 5 12.56 23.13 -1.97
N PHE A 6 12.46 22.42 -0.84
CA PHE A 6 13.13 22.79 0.40
C PHE A 6 14.35 21.90 0.60
N ASP A 7 15.49 22.52 0.87
CA ASP A 7 16.66 21.86 1.42
C ASP A 7 16.89 22.38 2.84
N PHE A 8 16.97 21.49 3.81
CA PHE A 8 17.23 21.87 5.20
C PHE A 8 18.69 22.18 5.47
N GLU A 9 19.58 22.07 4.48
CA GLU A 9 21.02 22.39 4.58
C GLU A 9 21.69 21.74 5.82
N GLY A 10 21.31 20.52 6.16
CA GLY A 10 21.85 19.80 7.31
C GLY A 10 21.31 20.24 8.67
N LYS A 11 20.23 21.01 8.75
CA LYS A 11 19.63 21.46 10.01
C LYS A 11 18.54 20.50 10.47
N ASN A 12 18.49 20.22 11.78
CA ASN A 12 17.38 19.50 12.41
C ASN A 12 16.19 20.44 12.55
N ILE A 13 15.26 20.35 11.59
CA ILE A 13 14.06 21.18 11.54
C ILE A 13 12.84 20.29 11.72
N VAL A 14 11.81 20.82 12.37
CA VAL A 14 10.46 20.24 12.35
C VAL A 14 9.64 21.03 11.36
N LEU A 15 9.19 20.36 10.29
CA LEU A 15 8.24 20.88 9.33
C LEU A 15 6.90 20.21 9.58
N GLU A 16 5.90 20.98 10.01
CA GLU A 16 4.61 20.44 10.35
C GLU A 16 3.43 21.30 9.85
N SER A 17 2.32 20.66 9.58
CA SER A 17 1.07 21.37 9.36
C SER A 17 0.38 21.74 10.67
N ARG A 18 -0.64 22.57 10.59
CA ARG A 18 -1.49 22.92 11.73
C ARG A 18 -2.40 21.78 12.23
N ALA A 19 -2.36 20.61 11.57
CA ALA A 19 -3.12 19.43 11.98
C ALA A 19 -2.89 19.07 13.45
N PHE A 20 -1.65 19.21 13.91
CA PHE A 20 -1.27 18.90 15.31
C PHE A 20 -1.72 19.96 16.31
N GLU A 21 -1.68 21.26 15.95
CA GLU A 21 -2.17 22.33 16.81
C GLU A 21 -3.69 22.24 17.02
N LEU A 22 -4.42 21.85 15.96
CA LEU A 22 -5.88 21.84 15.95
C LEU A 22 -6.49 20.47 16.22
N ASN A 23 -5.65 19.43 16.33
CA ASN A 23 -6.05 18.02 16.46
C ASN A 23 -7.06 17.60 15.38
N ASP A 24 -6.85 18.03 14.14
CA ASP A 24 -7.73 17.80 13.01
C ASP A 24 -6.93 17.32 11.79
N SER A 25 -7.13 16.07 11.42
CA SER A 25 -6.42 15.40 10.31
C SER A 25 -6.78 15.96 8.92
N GLN A 26 -7.86 16.70 8.78
CA GLN A 26 -8.23 17.33 7.51
C GLN A 26 -7.12 18.26 7.03
N TYR A 27 -6.40 18.91 7.96
CA TYR A 27 -5.27 19.78 7.62
C TYR A 27 -4.09 19.05 6.97
N ILE A 28 -3.98 17.73 7.07
CA ILE A 28 -2.95 16.96 6.38
C ILE A 28 -3.21 16.99 4.86
N GLU A 29 -4.45 16.79 4.44
CA GLU A 29 -4.82 16.85 3.02
C GLU A 29 -4.84 18.28 2.48
N GLU A 30 -5.17 19.27 3.31
CA GLU A 30 -5.25 20.67 2.93
C GLU A 30 -3.87 21.36 2.89
N THR A 31 -2.89 20.86 3.64
CA THR A 31 -1.51 21.36 3.64
C THR A 31 -0.66 20.51 2.72
N TYR A 32 -0.43 20.96 1.50
CA TYR A 32 0.35 20.16 0.55
C TYR A 32 1.43 20.94 -0.18
N PHE A 33 2.51 20.24 -0.46
CA PHE A 33 3.55 20.64 -1.38
C PHE A 33 3.30 20.02 -2.75
N THR A 34 3.59 20.75 -3.78
CA THR A 34 3.53 20.27 -5.17
C THR A 34 4.71 20.82 -5.93
N SER A 35 5.20 20.06 -6.89
CA SER A 35 6.15 20.60 -7.84
C SER A 35 5.51 21.74 -8.63
N GLY A 36 6.28 22.72 -9.00
CA GLY A 36 5.82 23.84 -9.82
C GLY A 36 5.37 23.37 -11.23
N PRO A 37 4.88 24.30 -12.06
CA PRO A 37 4.41 24.00 -13.42
C PRO A 37 5.46 23.40 -14.35
N LEU A 38 6.74 23.47 -13.96
CA LEU A 38 7.87 22.93 -14.72
C LEU A 38 8.27 21.51 -14.29
N GLY A 39 7.55 20.90 -13.35
CA GLY A 39 7.94 19.66 -12.70
C GLY A 39 8.87 19.92 -11.51
N GLY A 40 9.42 18.87 -10.93
CA GLY A 40 10.32 18.92 -9.78
C GLY A 40 9.94 17.91 -8.71
N THR A 41 10.85 17.59 -7.80
CA THR A 41 10.54 16.91 -6.54
C THR A 41 9.83 17.88 -5.62
N CYS A 42 8.80 17.41 -4.91
CA CYS A 42 8.08 18.27 -3.96
C CYS A 42 8.95 18.64 -2.75
N LEU A 43 9.81 17.71 -2.29
CA LEU A 43 10.72 17.93 -1.18
C LEU A 43 12.03 17.16 -1.39
N THR A 44 13.16 17.83 -1.38
CA THR A 44 14.49 17.22 -1.35
C THR A 44 15.16 17.48 -0.02
N LEU A 45 15.63 16.42 0.63
CA LEU A 45 16.43 16.47 1.84
C LEU A 45 17.81 15.89 1.55
N SER A 46 18.85 16.66 1.80
CA SER A 46 20.21 16.20 1.63
C SER A 46 21.09 16.64 2.79
N GLY A 47 22.11 15.85 3.09
CA GLY A 47 23.06 16.25 4.13
C GLY A 47 23.76 15.07 4.80
N PRO A 48 24.59 15.34 5.81
CA PRO A 48 25.25 14.28 6.55
C PRO A 48 24.24 13.43 7.33
N SER A 49 24.52 12.14 7.46
CA SER A 49 23.65 11.11 8.07
C SER A 49 23.10 11.39 9.48
N ASN A 50 23.59 12.41 10.16
CA ASN A 50 23.11 12.87 11.46
C ASN A 50 22.03 13.97 11.38
N ASN A 51 21.50 14.27 10.21
CA ASN A 51 20.41 15.22 10.03
C ASN A 51 19.07 14.52 10.26
N ASN A 52 18.51 14.67 11.46
CA ASN A 52 17.30 13.99 11.93
C ASN A 52 16.10 14.95 12.01
N GLY A 53 15.88 15.75 10.99
CA GLY A 53 14.68 16.59 10.88
C GLY A 53 13.39 15.75 10.91
N THR A 54 12.28 16.36 11.29
CA THR A 54 10.97 15.72 11.28
C THR A 54 10.03 16.43 10.33
N ILE A 55 9.38 15.68 9.45
CA ILE A 55 8.32 16.16 8.58
C ILE A 55 7.04 15.44 8.99
N ARG A 56 5.99 16.17 9.33
CA ARG A 56 4.74 15.56 9.75
C ARG A 56 3.47 16.32 9.36
N GLY A 57 2.41 15.57 9.12
CA GLY A 57 1.08 16.10 8.88
C GLY A 57 0.93 16.88 7.58
N ILE A 58 1.63 16.48 6.52
CA ILE A 58 1.70 17.20 5.24
C ILE A 58 1.48 16.23 4.09
N SER A 59 0.89 16.71 3.00
CA SER A 59 0.77 15.95 1.75
C SER A 59 1.77 16.42 0.71
N PHE A 60 2.28 15.47 -0.10
CA PHE A 60 3.19 15.71 -1.22
C PHE A 60 2.59 15.12 -2.49
N ARG A 61 2.31 15.95 -3.51
CA ARG A 61 1.62 15.50 -4.72
C ARG A 61 2.03 16.24 -5.98
N GLY A 62 1.94 15.53 -7.11
CA GLY A 62 2.20 16.11 -8.43
C GLY A 62 3.68 16.36 -8.71
N GLY A 63 4.59 15.72 -7.95
CA GLY A 63 6.02 15.72 -8.23
C GLY A 63 6.34 14.88 -9.46
N SER A 64 7.34 15.32 -10.24
CA SER A 64 7.78 14.64 -11.46
C SER A 64 9.25 14.93 -11.72
N GLU A 65 10.13 13.99 -11.36
CA GLU A 65 11.59 14.06 -11.51
C GLU A 65 12.18 12.67 -11.77
N PRO A 66 13.44 12.54 -12.20
CA PRO A 66 14.08 11.24 -12.34
C PRO A 66 14.14 10.44 -11.04
N SER A 67 14.27 11.08 -9.88
CA SER A 67 14.26 10.41 -8.58
C SER A 67 13.40 11.15 -7.56
N GLY A 68 12.61 10.38 -6.77
CA GLY A 68 11.81 10.91 -5.67
C GLY A 68 10.77 11.95 -6.11
N GLY A 69 9.80 11.56 -6.91
CA GLY A 69 8.78 12.51 -7.37
C GLY A 69 8.15 13.31 -6.24
N GLY A 70 7.68 12.62 -5.18
CA GLY A 70 7.16 13.28 -3.99
C GLY A 70 8.26 13.76 -3.05
N ILE A 71 9.12 12.85 -2.59
CA ILE A 71 10.20 13.14 -1.63
C ILE A 71 11.49 12.44 -2.06
N GLU A 72 12.59 13.18 -2.06
CA GLU A 72 13.93 12.67 -2.26
C GLU A 72 14.79 12.88 -1.00
N ILE A 73 15.44 11.82 -0.50
CA ILE A 73 16.27 11.85 0.70
C ILE A 73 17.64 11.25 0.40
N LEU A 74 18.67 12.06 0.58
CA LEU A 74 20.05 11.72 0.23
C LEU A 74 20.98 11.85 1.43
N ASN A 75 21.54 10.73 1.90
CA ASN A 75 22.54 10.67 2.97
C ASN A 75 22.13 11.38 4.28
N CYS A 76 20.86 11.36 4.62
CA CYS A 76 20.32 11.84 5.89
C CYS A 76 19.16 10.93 6.34
N SER A 77 18.78 11.01 7.63
CA SER A 77 17.83 10.07 8.23
C SER A 77 16.72 10.80 8.98
N PRO A 78 15.82 11.50 8.26
CA PRO A 78 14.72 12.22 8.88
C PRO A 78 13.62 11.25 9.39
N THR A 79 12.72 11.81 10.22
CA THR A 79 11.46 11.18 10.55
C THR A 79 10.37 11.74 9.65
N LEU A 80 9.70 10.85 8.92
CA LEU A 80 8.51 11.13 8.11
C LEU A 80 7.30 10.55 8.85
N LYS A 81 6.37 11.41 9.26
CA LYS A 81 5.25 10.97 10.10
C LYS A 81 3.92 11.59 9.68
N ASP A 82 2.85 10.78 9.72
CA ASP A 82 1.50 11.25 9.38
C ASP A 82 1.45 11.99 8.02
N LEU A 83 2.10 11.45 6.99
CA LEU A 83 2.17 12.07 5.66
C LEU A 83 1.24 11.38 4.66
N ILE A 84 0.84 12.14 3.63
CA ILE A 84 0.20 11.59 2.43
C ILE A 84 1.07 11.92 1.23
N ILE A 85 1.53 10.89 0.52
CA ILE A 85 2.40 11.02 -0.65
C ILE A 85 1.70 10.38 -1.83
N GLU A 86 1.15 11.22 -2.71
CA GLU A 86 0.21 10.76 -3.72
C GLU A 86 0.39 11.44 -5.08
N ASP A 87 0.00 10.71 -6.14
CA ASP A 87 -0.05 11.23 -7.51
C ASP A 87 1.30 11.80 -7.98
N ASN A 88 2.42 11.19 -7.55
CA ASN A 88 3.77 11.56 -7.97
C ASN A 88 4.31 10.55 -8.99
N SER A 89 5.28 10.98 -9.80
CA SER A 89 5.94 10.12 -10.78
C SER A 89 7.44 10.36 -10.83
N ALA A 90 8.21 9.30 -11.10
CA ALA A 90 9.66 9.36 -11.27
C ALA A 90 10.16 8.20 -12.14
N ASP A 91 11.44 8.19 -12.49
CA ASP A 91 12.06 6.96 -12.96
C ASP A 91 12.33 6.01 -11.79
N ILE A 92 12.68 6.57 -10.62
CA ILE A 92 13.04 5.83 -9.41
C ILE A 92 12.34 6.45 -8.20
N GLY A 93 11.55 5.64 -7.45
CA GLY A 93 10.86 6.12 -6.26
C GLY A 93 9.80 7.17 -6.56
N GLY A 94 8.71 6.76 -7.22
CA GLY A 94 7.64 7.70 -7.63
C GLY A 94 7.12 8.53 -6.47
N GLY A 95 6.80 7.90 -5.34
CA GLY A 95 6.44 8.60 -4.11
C GLY A 95 7.67 9.08 -3.34
N ILE A 96 8.54 8.17 -2.94
CA ILE A 96 9.73 8.45 -2.10
C ILE A 96 10.96 7.75 -2.68
N TYR A 97 12.08 8.46 -2.72
CA TYR A 97 13.41 7.92 -2.96
C TYR A 97 14.32 8.14 -1.76
N LEU A 98 14.93 7.05 -1.24
CA LEU A 98 15.91 7.08 -0.15
C LEU A 98 17.23 6.53 -0.64
N SER A 99 18.32 7.27 -0.47
CA SER A 99 19.66 6.82 -0.77
C SER A 99 20.61 7.08 0.41
N GLY A 100 21.23 6.01 0.93
CA GLY A 100 22.11 6.09 2.09
C GLY A 100 21.39 6.65 3.33
N SER A 101 20.14 6.20 3.57
CA SER A 101 19.23 6.77 4.57
C SER A 101 18.64 5.70 5.47
N ASP A 102 18.71 5.94 6.78
CA ASP A 102 18.02 5.16 7.83
C ASP A 102 16.81 5.94 8.32
N ALA A 103 16.02 6.47 7.40
CA ALA A 103 14.82 7.25 7.72
C ALA A 103 13.82 6.45 8.55
N ILE A 104 13.09 7.15 9.42
CA ILE A 104 11.96 6.61 10.17
C ILE A 104 10.67 7.05 9.45
N ILE A 105 9.87 6.10 8.99
CA ILE A 105 8.61 6.34 8.28
C ILE A 105 7.49 5.78 9.15
N GLU A 106 6.68 6.65 9.72
CA GLU A 106 5.61 6.29 10.66
C GLU A 106 4.25 6.81 10.18
N ASP A 107 3.24 5.94 10.15
CA ASP A 107 1.85 6.31 9.84
C ASP A 107 1.70 7.08 8.51
N VAL A 108 2.41 6.64 7.47
CA VAL A 108 2.47 7.33 6.17
C VAL A 108 1.61 6.61 5.14
N ILE A 109 0.85 7.36 4.34
CA ILE A 109 0.11 6.86 3.20
C ILE A 109 0.88 7.20 1.92
N ILE A 110 1.26 6.16 1.16
CA ILE A 110 1.95 6.30 -0.11
C ILE A 110 1.06 5.67 -1.18
N ARG A 111 0.42 6.51 -2.01
CA ARG A 111 -0.58 5.99 -2.95
C ARG A 111 -0.56 6.65 -4.32
N ASN A 112 -1.01 5.91 -5.34
CA ASN A 112 -1.17 6.39 -6.71
C ASN A 112 0.13 6.96 -7.30
N ASN A 113 1.29 6.49 -6.86
CA ASN A 113 2.56 6.94 -7.42
C ASN A 113 3.04 5.96 -8.49
N GLY A 114 3.79 6.47 -9.46
CA GLY A 114 4.31 5.70 -10.58
C GLY A 114 5.79 5.86 -10.81
N ALA A 115 6.49 4.74 -11.13
CA ALA A 115 7.91 4.77 -11.46
C ALA A 115 8.31 3.63 -12.41
N SER A 116 9.57 3.61 -12.82
CA SER A 116 10.17 2.39 -13.38
C SER A 116 10.58 1.43 -12.27
N PHE A 117 11.10 1.97 -11.16
CA PHE A 117 11.53 1.21 -9.99
C PHE A 117 10.97 1.84 -8.71
N GLY A 118 10.26 1.04 -7.88
CA GLY A 118 9.67 1.51 -6.63
C GLY A 118 8.59 2.56 -6.84
N GLY A 119 7.42 2.16 -7.33
CA GLY A 119 6.32 3.10 -7.59
C GLY A 119 5.97 3.94 -6.38
N GLY A 120 5.78 3.30 -5.22
CA GLY A 120 5.58 3.99 -3.95
C GLY A 120 6.89 4.45 -3.31
N LEU A 121 7.79 3.51 -3.05
CA LEU A 121 9.03 3.74 -2.30
C LEU A 121 10.21 3.00 -2.96
N TYR A 122 11.33 3.69 -3.12
CA TYR A 122 12.60 3.09 -3.48
C TYR A 122 13.66 3.40 -2.43
N VAL A 123 14.39 2.38 -2.00
CA VAL A 123 15.47 2.52 -1.01
C VAL A 123 16.74 1.87 -1.56
N THR A 124 17.86 2.59 -1.52
CA THR A 124 19.19 2.05 -1.81
C THR A 124 20.19 2.38 -0.72
N ASN A 125 20.96 1.36 -0.30
CA ASN A 125 22.04 1.50 0.67
C ASN A 125 21.62 2.16 2.00
N GLY A 126 20.54 1.67 2.62
CA GLY A 126 20.04 2.20 3.90
C GLY A 126 19.27 1.14 4.69
N SER A 127 19.00 1.45 5.95
CA SER A 127 18.26 0.59 6.88
C SER A 127 17.04 1.33 7.46
N PRO A 128 16.08 1.75 6.62
CA PRO A 128 14.92 2.50 7.10
C PRO A 128 14.01 1.65 7.97
N SER A 129 13.35 2.31 8.94
CA SER A 129 12.25 1.73 9.71
C SER A 129 10.92 2.24 9.17
N ILE A 130 10.05 1.33 8.76
CA ILE A 130 8.72 1.63 8.21
C ILE A 130 7.69 1.01 9.14
N ASP A 131 6.90 1.82 9.80
CA ASP A 131 5.89 1.37 10.76
C ASP A 131 4.53 2.04 10.50
N GLY A 132 3.46 1.26 10.43
CA GLY A 132 2.11 1.77 10.20
C GLY A 132 1.86 2.33 8.79
N ALA A 133 2.69 2.00 7.80
CA ALA A 133 2.53 2.54 6.46
C ALA A 133 1.40 1.86 5.67
N ILE A 134 0.66 2.64 4.88
CA ILE A 134 -0.28 2.14 3.87
C ILE A 134 0.29 2.48 2.49
N ILE A 135 0.72 1.44 1.77
CA ILE A 135 1.31 1.57 0.43
C ILE A 135 0.32 1.00 -0.57
N ASP A 136 -0.42 1.87 -1.26
CA ASP A 136 -1.67 1.54 -1.92
C ASP A 136 -1.70 2.03 -3.37
N ASN A 137 -2.06 1.15 -4.31
CA ASN A 137 -2.30 1.52 -5.71
C ASN A 137 -1.12 2.24 -6.37
N ASN A 138 0.12 1.82 -6.07
CA ASN A 138 1.31 2.31 -6.76
C ASN A 138 1.68 1.36 -7.90
N ILE A 139 2.34 1.88 -8.93
CA ILE A 139 2.64 1.14 -10.16
C ILE A 139 4.10 1.31 -10.57
N ALA A 140 4.74 0.20 -10.97
CA ALA A 140 6.10 0.23 -11.51
C ALA A 140 6.35 -0.91 -12.52
N TYR A 141 7.54 -0.92 -13.13
CA TYR A 141 8.02 -2.13 -13.79
C TYR A 141 8.55 -3.13 -12.75
N TRP A 142 9.29 -2.64 -11.74
CA TRP A 142 9.82 -3.43 -10.63
C TRP A 142 9.50 -2.75 -9.29
N GLY A 143 8.94 -3.52 -8.34
CA GLY A 143 8.57 -3.00 -7.04
C GLY A 143 7.43 -2.00 -7.09
N GLY A 144 6.22 -2.43 -7.49
CA GLY A 144 5.06 -1.54 -7.59
C GLY A 144 4.84 -0.72 -6.33
N GLY A 145 4.76 -1.37 -5.17
CA GLY A 145 4.72 -0.71 -3.87
C GLY A 145 6.09 -0.25 -3.41
N ILE A 146 7.01 -1.20 -3.21
CA ILE A 146 8.35 -0.94 -2.66
C ILE A 146 9.43 -1.64 -3.49
N TYR A 147 10.56 -0.97 -3.67
CA TYR A 147 11.80 -1.53 -4.17
C TYR A 147 12.94 -1.30 -3.18
N PHE A 148 13.56 -2.37 -2.70
CA PHE A 148 14.76 -2.31 -1.87
C PHE A 148 15.98 -2.82 -2.66
N GLU A 149 17.04 -2.01 -2.71
CA GLU A 149 18.32 -2.35 -3.34
C GLU A 149 19.45 -2.25 -2.33
N ASN A 150 20.12 -3.38 -2.04
CA ASN A 150 21.22 -3.42 -1.08
C ASN A 150 20.87 -2.70 0.24
N ALA A 151 19.67 -2.99 0.77
CA ALA A 151 19.10 -2.32 1.92
C ALA A 151 18.76 -3.33 3.03
N GLU A 152 18.67 -2.82 4.27
CA GLU A 152 18.33 -3.61 5.45
C GLU A 152 17.08 -3.04 6.16
N PRO A 153 15.92 -2.98 5.49
CA PRO A 153 14.72 -2.38 6.04
C PRO A 153 14.09 -3.21 7.15
N VAL A 154 13.39 -2.51 8.05
CA VAL A 154 12.44 -3.11 8.98
C VAL A 154 11.06 -2.57 8.66
N VAL A 155 10.13 -3.44 8.24
CA VAL A 155 8.75 -3.08 7.91
C VAL A 155 7.80 -3.71 8.92
N LYS A 156 7.00 -2.88 9.61
CA LYS A 156 6.08 -3.36 10.64
C LYS A 156 4.69 -2.75 10.50
N HIS A 157 3.67 -3.47 10.98
CA HIS A 157 2.28 -3.01 11.09
C HIS A 157 1.77 -2.30 9.83
N SER A 158 2.25 -2.72 8.66
CA SER A 158 2.02 -2.01 7.40
C SER A 158 1.10 -2.80 6.46
N ILE A 159 0.50 -2.12 5.51
CA ILE A 159 -0.34 -2.73 4.49
C ILE A 159 0.17 -2.33 3.11
N LEU A 160 0.60 -3.32 2.32
CA LEU A 160 0.95 -3.15 0.92
C LEU A 160 -0.18 -3.73 0.09
N ARG A 161 -0.96 -2.88 -0.58
CA ARG A 161 -2.13 -3.38 -1.30
C ARG A 161 -2.35 -2.72 -2.64
N ARG A 162 -2.97 -3.48 -3.57
CA ARG A 162 -3.35 -3.02 -4.90
C ARG A 162 -2.18 -2.38 -5.67
N ASN A 163 -0.95 -2.72 -5.31
CA ASN A 163 0.21 -2.26 -6.08
C ASN A 163 0.38 -3.15 -7.31
N GLU A 164 0.87 -2.57 -8.40
CA GLU A 164 1.05 -3.25 -9.67
C GLU A 164 2.50 -3.24 -10.12
N ALA A 165 3.01 -4.38 -10.58
CA ALA A 165 4.31 -4.48 -11.24
C ALA A 165 4.19 -5.15 -12.59
N PHE A 166 4.68 -4.50 -13.65
CA PHE A 166 4.64 -5.07 -14.99
C PHE A 166 5.61 -6.25 -15.17
N ILE A 167 6.69 -6.29 -14.41
CA ILE A 167 7.70 -7.33 -14.50
C ILE A 167 7.82 -8.10 -13.18
N GLU A 168 8.23 -7.46 -12.09
CA GLU A 168 8.53 -8.18 -10.84
C GLU A 168 8.14 -7.39 -9.59
N GLY A 169 7.55 -8.11 -8.59
CA GLY A 169 7.40 -7.65 -7.22
C GLY A 169 6.34 -6.55 -7.04
N ALA A 170 5.08 -6.89 -7.26
CA ALA A 170 4.02 -5.87 -7.18
C ALA A 170 3.90 -5.25 -5.78
N GLY A 171 3.86 -6.04 -4.71
CA GLY A 171 3.92 -5.52 -3.35
C GLY A 171 5.32 -5.00 -3.02
N LEU A 172 6.32 -5.88 -3.12
CA LEU A 172 7.70 -5.60 -2.76
C LEU A 172 8.69 -6.33 -3.66
N TYR A 173 9.73 -5.64 -4.07
CA TYR A 173 10.91 -6.20 -4.72
C TYR A 173 12.13 -5.94 -3.86
N GLN A 174 12.91 -6.98 -3.53
CA GLN A 174 14.19 -6.83 -2.84
C GLN A 174 15.32 -7.43 -3.64
N SER A 175 16.33 -6.60 -3.92
CA SER A 175 17.58 -6.95 -4.58
C SER A 175 18.73 -6.79 -3.61
N SER A 176 19.29 -7.92 -3.17
CA SER A 176 20.38 -7.97 -2.19
C SER A 176 20.02 -7.40 -0.80
N GLY A 177 20.94 -7.50 0.15
CA GLY A 177 20.70 -7.05 1.52
C GLY A 177 19.85 -8.01 2.35
N SER A 178 19.35 -7.52 3.49
CA SER A 178 18.52 -8.29 4.39
C SER A 178 17.33 -7.44 4.86
N GLY A 179 16.13 -8.02 4.95
CA GLY A 179 14.92 -7.33 5.39
C GLY A 179 14.15 -8.12 6.43
N SER A 180 13.52 -7.41 7.37
CA SER A 180 12.56 -7.98 8.33
C SER A 180 11.20 -7.35 8.10
N ILE A 181 10.18 -8.20 7.94
CA ILE A 181 8.79 -7.80 7.71
C ILE A 181 7.94 -8.47 8.77
N GLU A 182 7.32 -7.66 9.62
CA GLU A 182 6.55 -8.14 10.77
C GLU A 182 5.15 -7.52 10.79
N TRP A 183 4.13 -8.27 11.19
CA TRP A 183 2.75 -7.77 11.33
C TRP A 183 2.25 -7.00 10.11
N THR A 184 2.65 -7.44 8.92
CA THR A 184 2.41 -6.71 7.67
C THR A 184 1.58 -7.54 6.70
N ALA A 185 0.61 -6.89 6.05
CA ALA A 185 -0.25 -7.51 5.07
C ALA A 185 0.11 -7.13 3.64
N PHE A 186 0.07 -8.12 2.75
CA PHE A 186 0.19 -7.97 1.31
C PHE A 186 -1.14 -8.40 0.69
N GLU A 187 -1.90 -7.43 0.16
CA GLU A 187 -3.27 -7.66 -0.26
C GLU A 187 -3.52 -7.19 -1.69
N HIS A 188 -4.09 -8.06 -2.53
CA HIS A 188 -4.51 -7.70 -3.87
C HIS A 188 -3.43 -7.04 -4.74
N ASN A 189 -2.15 -7.34 -4.50
CA ASN A 189 -1.09 -6.85 -5.37
C ASN A 189 -1.04 -7.69 -6.64
N HIS A 190 -0.77 -7.05 -7.78
CA HIS A 190 -0.82 -7.68 -9.09
C HIS A 190 0.53 -7.60 -9.82
N GLY A 191 1.29 -8.71 -9.79
CA GLY A 191 2.47 -8.90 -10.63
C GLY A 191 2.07 -9.52 -11.97
N TYR A 192 2.27 -8.81 -13.06
CA TYR A 192 1.88 -9.35 -14.37
C TYR A 192 2.71 -10.56 -14.75
N ASP A 193 4.01 -10.55 -14.49
CA ASP A 193 4.89 -11.67 -14.73
C ASP A 193 5.23 -12.42 -13.43
N TYR A 194 5.99 -11.81 -12.52
CA TYR A 194 6.54 -12.48 -11.33
C TYR A 194 6.26 -11.72 -10.03
N GLY A 195 5.91 -12.47 -8.97
CA GLY A 195 5.83 -11.96 -7.60
C GLY A 195 4.68 -10.98 -7.37
N GLY A 196 3.50 -11.48 -7.12
CA GLY A 196 2.36 -10.63 -6.71
C GLY A 196 2.60 -9.97 -5.36
N GLY A 197 3.01 -10.73 -4.35
CA GLY A 197 3.40 -10.21 -3.04
C GLY A 197 4.83 -9.70 -3.03
N ILE A 198 5.80 -10.62 -3.10
CA ILE A 198 7.24 -10.33 -2.96
C ILE A 198 8.05 -10.97 -4.09
N VAL A 199 9.07 -10.25 -4.54
CA VAL A 199 10.21 -10.81 -5.27
C VAL A 199 11.48 -10.62 -4.45
N SER A 200 12.29 -11.68 -4.34
CA SER A 200 13.57 -11.65 -3.63
C SER A 200 14.70 -12.15 -4.51
N HIS A 201 15.67 -11.29 -4.78
CA HIS A 201 16.88 -11.58 -5.53
C HIS A 201 18.13 -11.51 -4.65
N GLN A 202 18.82 -12.64 -4.43
CA GLN A 202 20.06 -12.71 -3.68
C GLN A 202 20.01 -11.99 -2.33
N ALA A 203 18.85 -12.05 -1.67
CA ALA A 203 18.56 -11.34 -0.44
C ALA A 203 18.20 -12.30 0.69
N THR A 204 18.25 -11.80 1.92
CA THR A 204 17.74 -12.49 3.10
C THR A 204 16.47 -11.81 3.58
N LEU A 205 15.39 -12.57 3.74
CA LEU A 205 14.09 -12.06 4.22
C LEU A 205 13.62 -12.82 5.43
N GLU A 206 13.21 -12.09 6.45
CA GLU A 206 12.48 -12.61 7.60
C GLU A 206 11.03 -12.12 7.55
N LEU A 207 10.10 -13.05 7.43
CA LEU A 207 8.66 -12.81 7.42
C LEU A 207 8.06 -13.37 8.70
N ASN A 208 7.57 -12.52 9.58
CA ASN A 208 6.94 -12.93 10.83
C ASN A 208 5.57 -12.29 11.00
N GLN A 209 4.55 -13.10 11.25
CA GLN A 209 3.17 -12.63 11.38
C GLN A 209 2.73 -11.81 10.18
N THR A 210 3.00 -12.32 8.97
CA THR A 210 2.57 -11.69 7.72
C THR A 210 1.33 -12.38 7.14
N THR A 211 0.53 -11.63 6.40
CA THR A 211 -0.62 -12.15 5.65
C THR A 211 -0.48 -11.81 4.19
N PHE A 212 -0.56 -12.83 3.32
CA PHE A 212 -0.61 -12.67 1.87
C PHE A 212 -1.95 -13.18 1.39
N ALA A 213 -2.79 -12.29 0.90
CA ALA A 213 -4.13 -12.65 0.46
C ALA A 213 -4.59 -11.87 -0.77
N GLY A 214 -5.23 -12.55 -1.70
CA GLY A 214 -5.75 -11.94 -2.92
C GLY A 214 -4.68 -11.41 -3.88
N ASN A 215 -3.39 -11.76 -3.69
CA ASN A 215 -2.35 -11.35 -4.62
C ASN A 215 -2.40 -12.22 -5.88
N ILE A 216 -2.06 -11.63 -7.01
CA ILE A 216 -2.17 -12.24 -8.34
C ILE A 216 -0.82 -12.18 -9.04
N SER A 217 -0.39 -13.31 -9.64
CA SER A 217 0.75 -13.31 -10.56
C SER A 217 0.78 -14.58 -11.40
N GLY A 218 1.35 -14.47 -12.59
CA GLY A 218 1.64 -15.62 -13.44
C GLY A 218 2.62 -16.62 -12.80
N PHE A 219 3.59 -16.10 -12.04
CA PHE A 219 4.61 -16.90 -11.32
C PHE A 219 4.87 -16.32 -9.93
N GLY A 220 4.57 -17.08 -8.87
CA GLY A 220 4.79 -16.67 -7.49
C GLY A 220 3.81 -15.61 -7.01
N SER A 221 2.53 -15.92 -6.94
CA SER A 221 1.50 -14.96 -6.48
C SER A 221 1.78 -14.43 -5.06
N VAL A 222 2.40 -15.23 -4.20
CA VAL A 222 2.93 -14.78 -2.91
C VAL A 222 4.38 -14.36 -3.06
N MET A 223 5.26 -15.24 -3.61
CA MET A 223 6.68 -14.92 -3.73
C MET A 223 7.38 -15.58 -4.93
N ALA A 224 8.26 -14.82 -5.58
CA ALA A 224 9.23 -15.34 -6.53
C ALA A 224 10.65 -15.16 -5.97
N LEU A 225 11.45 -16.26 -5.96
CA LEU A 225 12.68 -16.36 -5.20
C LEU A 225 13.86 -16.72 -6.11
N TYR A 226 14.93 -15.94 -6.04
CA TYR A 226 16.13 -16.08 -6.86
C TYR A 226 17.38 -16.08 -5.96
N SER A 227 17.95 -17.25 -5.69
CA SER A 227 19.15 -17.40 -4.84
C SER A 227 19.04 -16.71 -3.47
N SER A 228 17.90 -16.83 -2.82
CA SER A 228 17.59 -16.09 -1.61
C SER A 228 17.56 -16.98 -0.37
N VAL A 229 17.60 -16.36 0.81
CA VAL A 229 17.34 -17.00 2.11
C VAL A 229 16.06 -16.41 2.69
N VAL A 230 15.06 -17.24 2.91
CA VAL A 230 13.75 -16.76 3.39
C VAL A 230 13.32 -17.58 4.60
N THR A 231 13.00 -16.88 5.69
CA THR A 231 12.41 -17.46 6.90
C THR A 231 11.00 -16.94 7.07
N ILE A 232 10.03 -17.85 7.22
CA ILE A 232 8.61 -17.56 7.37
C ILE A 232 8.15 -18.12 8.71
N LYS A 233 7.57 -17.26 9.56
CA LYS A 233 6.99 -17.67 10.84
C LYS A 233 5.61 -17.05 11.06
N ASN A 234 4.71 -17.83 11.67
CA ASN A 234 3.41 -17.33 12.11
C ASN A 234 2.64 -16.57 11.02
N SER A 235 2.72 -17.01 9.76
CA SER A 235 2.22 -16.27 8.62
C SER A 235 1.10 -17.00 7.89
N ILE A 236 0.27 -16.25 7.13
CA ILE A 236 -0.86 -16.79 6.37
C ILE A 236 -0.67 -16.50 4.88
N PHE A 237 -0.72 -17.57 4.05
CA PHE A 237 -0.72 -17.48 2.59
C PHE A 237 -2.00 -18.12 2.08
N TRP A 238 -3.02 -17.32 1.75
CA TRP A 238 -4.33 -17.84 1.41
C TRP A 238 -5.08 -17.00 0.38
N SER A 239 -5.85 -17.68 -0.48
CA SER A 239 -6.66 -17.04 -1.53
C SER A 239 -5.84 -16.18 -2.50
N ASN A 240 -4.62 -16.58 -2.84
CA ASN A 240 -3.82 -15.92 -3.86
C ASN A 240 -4.04 -16.61 -5.23
N GLU A 241 -4.01 -15.84 -6.32
CA GLU A 241 -4.30 -16.35 -7.66
C GLU A 241 -3.01 -16.60 -8.46
N GLY A 242 -2.79 -17.85 -8.85
CA GLY A 242 -1.59 -18.34 -9.51
C GLY A 242 -0.72 -19.21 -8.59
N PRO A 243 0.46 -19.69 -9.06
CA PRO A 243 1.39 -20.46 -8.23
C PRO A 243 1.85 -19.62 -7.03
N ILE A 244 1.68 -20.14 -5.81
CA ILE A 244 1.99 -19.40 -4.57
C ILE A 244 3.47 -19.03 -4.50
N VAL A 245 4.36 -19.99 -4.82
CA VAL A 245 5.80 -19.78 -4.84
C VAL A 245 6.34 -20.08 -6.23
N TYR A 246 7.36 -19.36 -6.64
CA TYR A 246 8.13 -19.62 -7.85
C TYR A 246 9.63 -19.47 -7.57
N SER A 247 10.43 -20.40 -8.09
CA SER A 247 11.90 -20.31 -8.07
C SER A 247 12.46 -21.00 -9.31
N PRO A 248 13.01 -20.25 -10.28
CA PRO A 248 13.54 -20.84 -11.49
C PRO A 248 14.85 -21.59 -11.21
N GLU A 249 15.01 -22.80 -11.79
CA GLU A 249 16.21 -23.63 -11.58
C GLU A 249 17.51 -22.93 -11.97
N SER A 250 17.46 -22.01 -12.91
CA SER A 250 18.62 -21.24 -13.37
C SER A 250 19.08 -20.15 -12.38
N SER A 251 18.28 -19.83 -11.36
CA SER A 251 18.58 -18.74 -10.42
C SER A 251 19.54 -19.12 -9.30
N GLY A 252 19.94 -20.40 -9.22
CA GLY A 252 20.73 -20.89 -8.09
C GLY A 252 19.88 -21.39 -6.92
N VAL A 253 20.53 -21.68 -5.78
CA VAL A 253 19.87 -22.30 -4.63
C VAL A 253 19.18 -21.26 -3.76
N THR A 254 17.93 -21.53 -3.41
CA THR A 254 17.16 -20.79 -2.41
C THR A 254 17.02 -21.64 -1.15
N TYR A 255 17.28 -21.05 0.00
CA TYR A 255 17.00 -21.66 1.31
C TYR A 255 15.71 -21.06 1.84
N LEU A 256 14.72 -21.94 2.11
CA LEU A 256 13.43 -21.53 2.62
C LEU A 256 13.08 -22.30 3.87
N GLU A 257 12.86 -21.61 4.96
CA GLU A 257 12.35 -22.16 6.20
C GLU A 257 10.94 -21.63 6.47
N ALA A 258 9.99 -22.51 6.80
CA ALA A 258 8.65 -22.09 7.19
C ALA A 258 8.17 -22.85 8.43
N ASN A 259 7.68 -22.09 9.42
CA ASN A 259 7.25 -22.63 10.71
C ASN A 259 5.94 -22.00 11.16
N TYR A 260 5.06 -22.77 11.80
CA TYR A 260 3.85 -22.31 12.47
C TYR A 260 2.97 -21.41 11.59
N SER A 261 2.78 -21.79 10.34
CA SER A 261 2.14 -20.95 9.32
C SER A 261 0.98 -21.68 8.66
N ASP A 262 -0.03 -20.92 8.21
CA ASP A 262 -1.13 -21.44 7.41
C ASP A 262 -0.88 -21.15 5.93
N ILE A 263 -0.58 -22.20 5.18
CA ILE A 263 -0.15 -22.10 3.80
C ILE A 263 -1.07 -22.95 2.92
N GLU A 264 -1.83 -22.28 2.05
CA GLU A 264 -2.68 -22.95 1.07
C GLU A 264 -1.84 -23.87 0.17
N GLY A 265 -2.20 -25.16 0.14
CA GLY A 265 -1.42 -26.19 -0.51
C GLY A 265 -0.36 -26.88 0.36
N GLY A 266 -0.11 -26.36 1.57
CA GLY A 266 0.78 -26.99 2.56
C GLY A 266 2.26 -26.96 2.18
N GLN A 267 3.07 -27.71 2.92
CA GLN A 267 4.52 -27.76 2.71
C GLN A 267 4.95 -28.44 1.40
N GLU A 268 4.09 -29.23 0.77
CA GLU A 268 4.36 -29.93 -0.49
C GLU A 268 4.62 -28.95 -1.64
N LEU A 269 4.14 -27.71 -1.54
CA LEU A 269 4.42 -26.65 -2.52
C LEU A 269 5.91 -26.45 -2.76
N PHE A 270 6.69 -26.48 -1.69
CA PHE A 270 8.12 -26.15 -1.75
C PHE A 270 8.95 -27.29 -2.37
N SER A 271 8.48 -28.53 -2.28
CA SER A 271 9.15 -29.70 -2.84
C SER A 271 9.07 -29.81 -4.36
N GLN A 272 8.28 -28.94 -5.01
CA GLN A 272 8.13 -28.92 -6.48
C GLN A 272 9.34 -28.28 -7.19
N PHE A 273 10.19 -27.57 -6.45
CA PHE A 273 11.33 -26.84 -6.99
C PHE A 273 12.63 -27.52 -6.57
N SER A 274 13.41 -28.03 -7.54
CA SER A 274 14.68 -28.73 -7.27
C SER A 274 15.77 -27.82 -6.67
N ASN A 275 15.65 -26.53 -6.84
CA ASN A 275 16.58 -25.51 -6.34
C ASN A 275 16.13 -24.86 -5.01
N ILE A 276 15.00 -25.27 -4.43
CA ILE A 276 14.60 -24.85 -3.08
C ILE A 276 15.04 -25.93 -2.07
N ILE A 277 15.90 -25.54 -1.14
CA ILE A 277 16.21 -26.34 0.05
C ILE A 277 15.25 -25.90 1.14
N PHE A 278 14.20 -26.72 1.35
CA PHE A 278 13.15 -26.44 2.31
C PHE A 278 13.45 -27.09 3.67
N SER A 279 13.19 -26.36 4.75
CA SER A 279 13.24 -26.85 6.12
C SER A 279 12.04 -26.35 6.93
N THR A 280 11.67 -27.12 7.97
CA THR A 280 10.62 -26.74 8.91
C THR A 280 10.88 -27.38 10.27
N GLU A 281 10.61 -26.64 11.35
CA GLU A 281 10.50 -27.17 12.71
C GLU A 281 9.09 -27.71 13.01
N GLY A 282 8.13 -27.46 12.11
CA GLY A 282 6.75 -27.94 12.18
C GLY A 282 5.70 -26.81 12.24
N GLY A 283 4.44 -27.19 12.55
CA GLY A 283 3.34 -26.26 12.71
C GLY A 283 2.79 -25.67 11.41
N ILE A 284 3.14 -26.23 10.23
CA ILE A 284 2.50 -25.81 8.98
C ILE A 284 1.13 -26.47 8.90
N ILE A 285 0.10 -25.65 8.73
CA ILE A 285 -1.26 -26.08 8.48
C ILE A 285 -1.70 -25.66 7.07
N ASN A 286 -2.76 -26.29 6.58
CA ASN A 286 -3.41 -26.00 5.30
C ASN A 286 -4.92 -26.07 5.53
N GLN A 287 -5.46 -25.03 6.16
CA GLN A 287 -6.87 -24.96 6.52
C GLN A 287 -7.36 -23.53 6.25
N ASP A 288 -8.63 -23.42 5.84
CA ASP A 288 -9.23 -22.08 5.65
C ASP A 288 -9.02 -21.23 6.91
N PRO A 289 -8.28 -20.14 6.84
CA PRO A 289 -8.01 -19.26 7.98
C PRO A 289 -9.28 -18.60 8.53
N GLY A 290 -10.40 -18.68 7.83
CA GLY A 290 -11.65 -18.08 8.26
C GLY A 290 -11.55 -16.56 8.29
N PHE A 291 -11.14 -15.95 7.21
CA PHE A 291 -11.10 -14.49 7.09
C PHE A 291 -12.52 -13.90 7.24
N CYS A 292 -12.57 -12.75 7.89
CA CYS A 292 -13.76 -11.94 7.91
C CYS A 292 -13.85 -11.17 6.58
N PHE A 293 -14.78 -11.53 5.75
CA PHE A 293 -15.11 -10.72 4.58
C PHE A 293 -15.88 -9.48 5.04
N SER A 294 -15.17 -8.50 5.59
CA SER A 294 -15.70 -7.15 5.72
C SER A 294 -15.41 -6.38 4.43
N TYR A 295 -16.30 -5.49 4.05
CA TYR A 295 -16.21 -4.71 2.82
C TYR A 295 -14.94 -3.82 2.72
N ASP A 296 -14.16 -3.70 3.79
CA ASP A 296 -12.94 -2.89 3.85
C ASP A 296 -11.68 -3.66 3.50
N SER A 297 -11.80 -4.87 2.91
CA SER A 297 -10.67 -5.69 2.44
C SER A 297 -9.59 -5.97 3.50
N THR A 298 -9.93 -6.00 4.77
CA THR A 298 -9.00 -6.49 5.78
C THR A 298 -9.21 -7.99 5.95
N TYR A 299 -8.14 -8.76 5.79
CA TYR A 299 -8.14 -10.20 6.02
C TYR A 299 -8.01 -10.51 7.53
N SER A 300 -8.83 -9.84 8.35
CA SER A 300 -8.96 -10.13 9.78
C SER A 300 -9.55 -11.50 9.99
N LEU A 301 -9.20 -12.16 11.08
CA LEU A 301 -9.64 -13.52 11.39
C LEU A 301 -10.95 -13.55 12.18
N GLN A 302 -11.80 -14.53 11.89
CA GLN A 302 -12.98 -14.84 12.72
C GLN A 302 -12.54 -15.37 14.09
N GLU A 303 -13.38 -15.19 15.13
CA GLU A 303 -13.11 -15.72 16.47
C GLU A 303 -12.88 -17.24 16.50
N THR A 304 -13.46 -17.96 15.55
CA THR A 304 -13.35 -19.42 15.41
C THR A 304 -12.17 -19.86 14.54
N SER A 305 -11.36 -18.92 14.04
CA SER A 305 -10.24 -19.24 13.19
C SER A 305 -9.20 -20.11 13.90
N ILE A 306 -8.73 -21.15 13.23
CA ILE A 306 -7.61 -21.97 13.70
C ILE A 306 -6.31 -21.15 13.84
N CYS A 307 -6.19 -20.11 13.04
CA CYS A 307 -5.03 -19.20 13.03
C CYS A 307 -4.88 -18.38 14.31
N GLN A 308 -5.90 -18.33 15.17
CA GLN A 308 -5.82 -17.64 16.47
C GLN A 308 -5.02 -18.39 17.53
N VAL A 309 -4.74 -19.67 17.33
CA VAL A 309 -4.09 -20.53 18.33
C VAL A 309 -2.92 -21.33 17.77
N ALA A 310 -2.57 -21.15 16.51
CA ALA A 310 -1.64 -22.00 15.78
C ALA A 310 -0.19 -21.50 15.81
N SER A 311 0.10 -20.34 16.43
CA SER A 311 1.47 -19.81 16.51
C SER A 311 2.38 -20.62 17.45
N ASP A 312 3.68 -20.38 17.35
CA ASP A 312 4.72 -20.98 18.22
C ASP A 312 4.59 -20.55 19.71
N THR A 313 3.98 -19.41 19.96
CA THR A 313 3.85 -18.81 21.31
C THR A 313 2.40 -18.73 21.80
N ALA A 314 1.51 -19.59 21.31
CA ALA A 314 0.08 -19.60 21.62
C ALA A 314 -0.62 -18.24 21.32
N GLY A 315 -0.16 -17.54 20.29
CA GLY A 315 -0.75 -16.31 19.76
C GLY A 315 -1.42 -16.51 18.41
N VAL A 316 -1.77 -15.42 17.78
CA VAL A 316 -2.38 -15.39 16.45
C VAL A 316 -1.29 -15.53 15.38
N ILE A 317 -1.56 -16.25 14.30
CA ILE A 317 -0.75 -16.22 13.08
C ILE A 317 -1.36 -15.24 12.07
N GLY A 318 -0.50 -14.61 11.26
CA GLY A 318 -0.89 -13.58 10.30
C GLY A 318 -0.77 -12.15 10.84
N ALA A 319 -0.95 -11.18 9.96
CA ALA A 319 -0.74 -9.75 10.24
C ALA A 319 -1.79 -9.14 11.17
N TYR A 320 -2.97 -9.73 11.26
CA TYR A 320 -4.12 -9.16 11.94
C TYR A 320 -4.41 -9.87 13.27
N GLN A 321 -4.37 -9.14 14.36
CA GLN A 321 -4.51 -9.69 15.72
C GLN A 321 -5.95 -9.96 16.18
N THR A 322 -6.99 -9.41 15.54
CA THR A 322 -8.35 -9.45 16.12
C THR A 322 -9.46 -9.75 15.14
N THR A 323 -10.45 -10.42 15.72
CA THR A 323 -11.75 -10.78 15.16
C THR A 323 -12.49 -9.61 14.54
N CYS A 324 -12.80 -9.66 13.27
CA CYS A 324 -13.79 -8.85 12.53
C CYS A 324 -14.00 -7.38 12.98
N GLN A 325 -13.21 -6.89 13.88
CA GLN A 325 -13.12 -5.49 14.29
C GLN A 325 -11.79 -4.94 13.77
N GLN A 326 -11.82 -3.72 13.28
CA GLN A 326 -10.68 -2.98 12.74
C GLN A 326 -9.34 -3.32 13.42
N LEU A 327 -8.27 -3.32 12.63
CA LEU A 327 -6.90 -3.28 13.15
C LEU A 327 -6.81 -2.32 14.33
N GLY A 328 -6.90 -2.88 15.53
CA GLY A 328 -6.55 -2.14 16.71
C GLY A 328 -5.04 -2.04 16.76
N LEU A 329 -4.48 -1.01 16.16
CA LEU A 329 -3.19 -0.52 16.60
C LEU A 329 -3.39 -0.05 18.04
N ASP A 330 -2.97 -0.88 18.97
CA ASP A 330 -3.15 -0.66 20.42
C ASP A 330 -2.13 0.37 20.92
N ASN A 331 -2.12 1.56 20.31
CA ASN A 331 -1.35 2.72 20.72
C ASN A 331 -2.13 4.04 20.51
N GLY A 332 -3.47 4.01 20.62
CA GLY A 332 -4.27 5.24 20.68
C GLY A 332 -4.34 6.05 19.37
N ASN A 333 -3.72 5.59 18.30
CA ASN A 333 -3.94 6.10 16.97
C ASN A 333 -4.90 5.13 16.27
N GLU A 334 -6.20 5.39 16.37
CA GLU A 334 -7.15 4.83 15.43
C GLU A 334 -6.62 5.07 14.02
N LEU A 335 -6.53 4.02 13.19
CA LEU A 335 -6.47 4.21 11.74
C LEU A 335 -7.72 5.03 11.41
N LYS A 336 -7.52 6.31 11.21
CA LYS A 336 -8.61 7.24 10.92
C LYS A 336 -9.31 6.70 9.69
N ASN A 337 -10.60 6.42 9.81
CA ASN A 337 -11.43 5.91 8.75
C ASN A 337 -11.29 6.79 7.51
N TYR A 338 -10.53 6.33 6.52
CA TYR A 338 -10.43 7.03 5.24
C TYR A 338 -11.70 6.79 4.46
N THR A 339 -12.41 7.84 4.12
CA THR A 339 -13.56 7.76 3.24
C THR A 339 -13.09 7.35 1.85
N ILE A 340 -13.38 6.13 1.45
CA ILE A 340 -13.13 5.65 0.10
C ILE A 340 -14.25 6.20 -0.79
N LEU A 341 -13.90 6.86 -1.88
CA LEU A 341 -14.78 7.19 -2.97
C LEU A 341 -14.07 6.88 -4.28
N GLN A 342 -14.38 5.74 -4.88
CA GLN A 342 -13.72 5.23 -6.08
C GLN A 342 -14.73 4.72 -7.09
N ASN A 343 -14.34 4.59 -8.35
CA ASN A 343 -15.13 3.91 -9.36
C ASN A 343 -14.27 2.96 -10.18
N TYR A 344 -14.85 1.80 -10.51
CA TYR A 344 -14.20 0.81 -11.36
C TYR A 344 -15.20 0.22 -12.36
N PRO A 345 -14.80 0.08 -13.64
CA PRO A 345 -13.56 0.57 -14.24
C PRO A 345 -13.48 2.10 -14.33
N ASN A 346 -12.26 2.66 -14.39
CA ASN A 346 -11.97 4.05 -14.67
C ASN A 346 -10.65 4.15 -15.48
N PRO A 347 -10.66 4.45 -16.80
CA PRO A 347 -11.82 4.88 -17.62
C PRO A 347 -12.91 3.81 -17.78
N PHE A 348 -14.15 4.23 -18.04
CA PHE A 348 -15.29 3.32 -18.17
C PHE A 348 -16.14 3.57 -19.44
N ASN A 349 -16.89 2.53 -19.87
CA ASN A 349 -17.74 2.58 -21.05
C ASN A 349 -18.88 1.54 -20.98
N PRO A 350 -20.15 1.90 -20.93
CA PRO A 350 -20.69 3.13 -20.39
C PRO A 350 -21.02 3.01 -18.90
N VAL A 351 -20.63 1.94 -18.24
CA VAL A 351 -21.03 1.57 -16.86
C VAL A 351 -19.80 1.53 -15.97
N THR A 352 -19.95 2.05 -14.76
CA THR A 352 -18.94 1.93 -13.70
C THR A 352 -19.63 1.67 -12.36
N GLU A 353 -19.01 0.87 -11.52
CA GLU A 353 -19.41 0.69 -10.12
C GLU A 353 -18.69 1.75 -9.29
N ILE A 354 -19.42 2.44 -8.43
CA ILE A 354 -18.89 3.45 -7.51
C ILE A 354 -18.96 2.85 -6.11
N THR A 355 -17.82 2.73 -5.46
CA THR A 355 -17.69 2.32 -4.06
C THR A 355 -17.48 3.55 -3.19
N TYR A 356 -18.21 3.67 -2.08
CA TYR A 356 -18.05 4.77 -1.13
C TYR A 356 -18.25 4.28 0.30
N THR A 357 -17.54 4.89 1.25
CA THR A 357 -17.59 4.54 2.67
C THR A 357 -18.19 5.68 3.49
N LEU A 358 -19.08 5.34 4.42
CA LEU A 358 -19.59 6.25 5.44
C LEU A 358 -18.90 5.92 6.76
N GLU A 359 -18.24 6.91 7.37
CA GLU A 359 -17.48 6.73 8.60
C GLU A 359 -18.37 6.71 9.85
N GLU A 360 -19.48 7.40 9.79
CA GLU A 360 -20.42 7.55 10.91
C GLU A 360 -21.87 7.49 10.47
N TYR A 361 -22.79 7.27 11.40
CA TYR A 361 -24.21 7.39 11.13
C TYR A 361 -24.60 8.84 10.90
N GLY A 362 -25.09 9.17 9.71
CA GLY A 362 -25.43 10.55 9.40
C GLY A 362 -26.11 10.73 8.04
N GLU A 363 -26.40 11.98 7.73
CA GLU A 363 -26.91 12.35 6.41
C GLU A 363 -25.77 12.37 5.39
N PHE A 364 -26.04 11.82 4.21
CA PHE A 364 -25.09 11.85 3.10
C PHE A 364 -25.78 12.07 1.76
N ALA A 365 -25.00 12.56 0.79
CA ALA A 365 -25.41 12.71 -0.59
C ALA A 365 -24.28 12.31 -1.53
N LEU A 366 -24.57 11.42 -2.49
CA LEU A 366 -23.65 10.99 -3.55
C LEU A 366 -24.17 11.51 -4.88
N HIS A 367 -23.44 12.44 -5.47
CA HIS A 367 -23.84 13.15 -6.68
C HIS A 367 -22.74 13.07 -7.75
N ILE A 368 -23.15 13.22 -9.01
CA ILE A 368 -22.23 13.34 -10.14
C ILE A 368 -22.37 14.73 -10.75
N TYR A 369 -21.25 15.37 -11.02
CA TYR A 369 -21.13 16.67 -11.64
C TYR A 369 -20.30 16.59 -12.94
N ASP A 370 -20.54 17.51 -13.86
CA ASP A 370 -19.63 17.76 -14.96
C ASP A 370 -18.43 18.63 -14.51
N ILE A 371 -17.44 18.80 -15.38
CA ILE A 371 -16.25 19.63 -15.10
C ILE A 371 -16.54 21.12 -14.85
N ARG A 372 -17.75 21.59 -15.17
CA ARG A 372 -18.20 22.97 -14.94
C ARG A 372 -18.90 23.10 -13.60
N GLY A 373 -19.05 21.99 -12.84
CA GLY A 373 -19.78 21.96 -11.59
C GLY A 373 -21.31 21.84 -11.73
N ASN A 374 -21.83 21.57 -12.92
CA ASN A 374 -23.27 21.33 -13.08
C ASN A 374 -23.63 19.93 -12.60
N LEU A 375 -24.71 19.83 -11.83
CA LEU A 375 -25.22 18.54 -11.36
C LEU A 375 -25.73 17.73 -12.56
N VAL A 376 -25.16 16.53 -12.72
CA VAL A 376 -25.52 15.56 -13.77
C VAL A 376 -26.49 14.53 -13.22
N LYS A 377 -26.21 13.97 -12.03
CA LYS A 377 -26.99 12.90 -11.43
C LYS A 377 -26.91 12.91 -9.91
N LYS A 378 -28.07 12.77 -9.26
CA LYS A 378 -28.15 12.39 -7.85
C LYS A 378 -28.22 10.89 -7.75
N LEU A 379 -27.15 10.25 -7.33
CA LEU A 379 -27.08 8.79 -7.25
C LEU A 379 -27.77 8.26 -6.00
N LYS A 380 -27.46 8.83 -4.85
CA LYS A 380 -28.04 8.46 -3.57
C LYS A 380 -28.00 9.62 -2.58
N MET A 381 -28.99 9.69 -1.71
CA MET A 381 -29.04 10.62 -0.58
C MET A 381 -29.92 10.03 0.52
N GLY A 382 -29.66 10.43 1.76
CA GLY A 382 -30.42 9.97 2.92
C GLY A 382 -29.54 9.84 4.16
N ARG A 383 -29.98 9.01 5.11
CA ARG A 383 -29.17 8.63 6.29
C ARG A 383 -28.62 7.25 6.08
N GLY A 384 -27.33 7.07 6.41
CA GLY A 384 -26.63 5.79 6.32
C GLY A 384 -25.89 5.47 7.60
N SER A 385 -25.70 4.16 7.86
CA SER A 385 -24.83 3.65 8.93
C SER A 385 -23.37 3.63 8.46
N PRO A 386 -22.39 3.61 9.38
CA PRO A 386 -21.01 3.33 9.01
C PRO A 386 -20.91 2.07 8.16
N GLY A 387 -20.06 2.10 7.14
CA GLY A 387 -19.84 0.96 6.25
C GLY A 387 -19.59 1.37 4.81
N SER A 388 -19.18 0.41 3.99
CA SER A 388 -18.90 0.58 2.57
C SER A 388 -20.12 0.21 1.74
N TYR A 389 -20.36 0.97 0.69
CA TYR A 389 -21.54 0.85 -0.17
C TYR A 389 -21.12 0.88 -1.63
N LYS A 390 -21.88 0.18 -2.46
CA LYS A 390 -21.68 0.12 -3.91
C LYS A 390 -22.90 0.60 -4.66
N LEU A 391 -22.67 1.36 -5.72
CA LEU A 391 -23.68 1.85 -6.66
C LEU A 391 -23.17 1.79 -8.09
N VAL A 392 -24.06 1.51 -9.02
CA VAL A 392 -23.72 1.50 -10.45
C VAL A 392 -24.22 2.76 -11.12
N TRP A 393 -23.32 3.45 -11.85
CA TRP A 393 -23.71 4.53 -12.75
C TRP A 393 -23.56 4.10 -14.21
N ASN A 394 -24.62 4.27 -14.98
CA ASN A 394 -24.74 3.86 -16.38
C ASN A 394 -24.65 5.02 -17.37
N SER A 395 -23.91 6.08 -17.03
CA SER A 395 -23.68 7.28 -17.84
C SER A 395 -24.97 7.99 -18.27
N LYS A 396 -26.00 7.98 -17.41
CA LYS A 396 -27.24 8.73 -17.66
C LYS A 396 -27.38 9.87 -16.66
N ASP A 397 -27.90 11.00 -17.15
CA ASP A 397 -28.27 12.17 -16.33
C ASP A 397 -29.56 11.92 -15.55
N GLU A 398 -30.04 12.97 -14.87
CA GLU A 398 -31.27 12.92 -14.07
C GLU A 398 -32.51 12.66 -14.91
N SER A 399 -32.51 13.08 -16.19
CA SER A 399 -33.61 12.83 -17.14
C SER A 399 -33.56 11.44 -17.77
N GLY A 400 -32.52 10.62 -17.51
CA GLY A 400 -32.29 9.32 -18.10
C GLY A 400 -31.59 9.35 -19.47
N LYS A 401 -31.18 10.53 -19.94
CA LYS A 401 -30.45 10.71 -21.20
C LYS A 401 -28.97 10.36 -21.00
N LYS A 402 -28.36 9.69 -21.97
CA LYS A 402 -26.92 9.40 -21.95
C LYS A 402 -26.10 10.68 -22.04
N VAL A 403 -25.12 10.82 -21.15
CA VAL A 403 -24.17 11.93 -21.13
C VAL A 403 -23.03 11.71 -22.14
N THR A 404 -22.28 12.75 -22.48
CA THR A 404 -21.18 12.70 -23.47
C THR A 404 -19.92 12.08 -22.85
N SER A 405 -18.99 11.59 -23.71
CA SER A 405 -17.64 11.25 -23.23
C SER A 405 -16.98 12.46 -22.60
N GLY A 406 -16.20 12.25 -21.57
CA GLY A 406 -15.53 13.30 -20.82
C GLY A 406 -15.30 12.97 -19.36
N VAL A 407 -14.77 13.93 -18.63
CA VAL A 407 -14.50 13.84 -17.21
C VAL A 407 -15.73 14.23 -16.41
N TYR A 408 -16.04 13.42 -15.40
CA TYR A 408 -17.10 13.65 -14.42
C TYR A 408 -16.51 13.59 -13.02
N ILE A 409 -17.14 14.28 -12.08
CA ILE A 409 -16.75 14.29 -10.67
C ILE A 409 -17.87 13.61 -9.89
N CYS A 410 -17.56 12.49 -9.25
CA CYS A 410 -18.41 11.90 -8.24
C CYS A 410 -18.08 12.54 -6.90
N GLN A 411 -19.07 13.09 -6.23
CA GLN A 411 -18.92 13.75 -4.94
C GLN A 411 -19.76 13.04 -3.89
N LEU A 412 -19.11 12.59 -2.83
CA LEU A 412 -19.74 12.16 -1.58
C LEU A 412 -19.68 13.32 -0.58
N LYS A 413 -20.83 13.79 -0.15
CA LYS A 413 -20.96 14.80 0.92
C LYS A 413 -21.61 14.16 2.14
N THR A 414 -20.96 14.26 3.28
CA THR A 414 -21.49 13.89 4.60
C THR A 414 -21.72 15.13 5.46
N ASN A 415 -22.10 14.96 6.73
CA ASN A 415 -22.28 16.09 7.65
C ASN A 415 -21.01 16.92 7.85
N HIS A 416 -19.84 16.28 7.76
CA HIS A 416 -18.55 16.88 8.14
C HIS A 416 -17.53 16.94 7.00
N LYS A 417 -17.73 16.16 5.92
CA LYS A 417 -16.72 16.02 4.87
C LYS A 417 -17.33 16.03 3.46
N ILE A 418 -16.52 16.45 2.49
CA ILE A 418 -16.82 16.34 1.06
C ILE A 418 -15.65 15.62 0.39
N HIS A 419 -15.93 14.47 -0.22
CA HIS A 419 -14.97 13.70 -0.99
C HIS A 419 -15.32 13.75 -2.47
N ASN A 420 -14.31 13.87 -3.33
CA ASN A 420 -14.47 13.92 -4.76
C ASN A 420 -13.63 12.83 -5.43
N ASN A 421 -14.22 12.14 -6.40
CA ASN A 421 -13.52 11.21 -7.27
C ASN A 421 -13.70 11.59 -8.73
N ARG A 422 -12.62 11.55 -9.50
CA ARG A 422 -12.61 11.91 -10.90
C ARG A 422 -12.81 10.66 -11.77
N MET A 423 -13.82 10.66 -12.61
CA MET A 423 -14.22 9.56 -13.45
C MET A 423 -14.10 9.92 -14.93
N LEU A 424 -13.50 9.07 -15.76
CA LEU A 424 -13.33 9.28 -17.18
C LEU A 424 -14.27 8.34 -17.98
N LEU A 425 -15.29 8.93 -18.62
CA LEU A 425 -16.17 8.19 -19.53
C LEU A 425 -15.61 8.22 -20.95
N LEU A 426 -15.37 7.05 -21.50
CA LEU A 426 -15.04 6.82 -22.91
C LEU A 426 -16.25 6.23 -23.64
N LYS A 427 -16.43 6.57 -24.90
CA LYS A 427 -17.45 5.96 -25.77
C LYS A 427 -16.78 5.26 -26.92
#